data_d6a8a1f2684e9d3341f34d1602dca587
#
_entry.id   d6a8a1f2684e9d3341f34d1602dca587
#
_cell.length_a   1.000
_cell.length_b   1.000
_cell.length_c   1.000
_cell.angle_alpha   90.00
_cell.angle_beta   90.00
_cell.angle_gamma   90.00
#
_symmetry.space_group_name_H-M   'P 1'
#
loop_
_entity.id
_entity.type
_entity.pdbx_description
1 polymer ?
#
loop_
_entity_poly.entity_id
_entity_poly.type
_entity_poly.pdbx_seq_one_letter_code
_entity_poly.pdbx_strand_id
1 'polypeptide(L)'
;MSKERLYIFDTTLRDGAQTQGVDFSIEDKEKIASALDNLGVDYIEAGWPGANPTDTEFFQKKHNFKNSKLTCFGMTKRSGRSAENDTGLSALMNSNTPAVCLVGKSWDFHVDVALGITHEENLENISESTKHFIRAKKEFMFDAEHFFDGYKTNPKYALSCVKAAYDQGAR
;
A
#
# COMPACT_ATOMS: atom_id res chain seq x y z
N MET A 1 -25.63 -13.88 15.25
CA MET A 1 -24.26 -13.45 14.93
C MET A 1 -24.31 -12.84 13.55
N SER A 2 -24.02 -11.56 13.40
CA SER A 2 -23.85 -10.92 12.09
C SER A 2 -22.66 -11.58 11.39
N LYS A 3 -22.87 -12.08 10.18
CA LYS A 3 -21.76 -12.60 9.37
C LYS A 3 -20.88 -11.41 9.00
N GLU A 4 -19.66 -11.36 9.49
CA GLU A 4 -18.66 -10.40 8.99
C GLU A 4 -18.38 -10.68 7.52
N ARG A 5 -18.34 -9.61 6.70
CA ARG A 5 -17.96 -9.72 5.30
C ARG A 5 -16.44 -9.90 5.19
N LEU A 6 -16.01 -10.92 4.49
CA LEU A 6 -14.63 -11.08 4.07
C LEU A 6 -14.38 -10.26 2.80
N TYR A 7 -13.25 -9.60 2.74
CA TYR A 7 -12.80 -8.83 1.58
C TYR A 7 -11.60 -9.51 0.94
N ILE A 8 -11.60 -9.63 -0.38
CA ILE A 8 -10.50 -10.22 -1.15
C ILE A 8 -9.64 -9.10 -1.73
N PHE A 9 -8.36 -9.12 -1.38
CA PHE A 9 -7.35 -8.18 -1.85
C PHE A 9 -6.36 -8.95 -2.75
N ASP A 10 -6.39 -8.66 -4.05
CA ASP A 10 -5.53 -9.32 -5.04
C ASP A 10 -4.28 -8.49 -5.32
N THR A 11 -3.11 -9.10 -5.30
CA THR A 11 -1.81 -8.47 -5.52
C THR A 11 -1.08 -9.00 -6.75
N THR A 12 -1.77 -9.72 -7.62
CA THR A 12 -1.16 -10.32 -8.82
C THR A 12 -0.38 -9.31 -9.65
N LEU A 13 -0.93 -8.12 -9.87
CA LEU A 13 -0.33 -7.10 -10.72
C LEU A 13 0.79 -6.29 -10.06
N ARG A 14 0.98 -6.41 -8.74
CA ARG A 14 2.07 -5.74 -8.01
C ARG A 14 3.06 -6.76 -7.46
N ASP A 15 2.66 -7.56 -6.47
CA ASP A 15 3.55 -8.54 -5.85
C ASP A 15 3.83 -9.71 -6.78
N GLY A 16 2.80 -10.19 -7.47
CA GLY A 16 2.95 -11.23 -8.50
C GLY A 16 3.89 -10.85 -9.64
N ALA A 17 3.94 -9.57 -10.00
CA ALA A 17 4.89 -9.04 -11.00
C ALA A 17 6.36 -9.07 -10.56
N GLN A 18 6.64 -9.26 -9.27
CA GLN A 18 8.01 -9.41 -8.77
C GLN A 18 8.55 -10.84 -8.92
N THR A 19 7.72 -11.77 -9.39
CA THR A 19 8.13 -13.16 -9.63
C THR A 19 9.11 -13.22 -10.79
N GLN A 20 10.20 -13.98 -10.62
CA GLN A 20 11.20 -14.14 -11.67
C GLN A 20 10.57 -14.67 -12.98
N GLY A 21 10.84 -13.98 -14.08
CA GLY A 21 10.32 -14.32 -15.41
C GLY A 21 8.91 -13.82 -15.69
N VAL A 22 8.32 -13.05 -14.78
CA VAL A 22 7.06 -12.34 -15.00
C VAL A 22 7.34 -10.88 -15.36
N ASP A 23 6.83 -10.46 -16.51
CA ASP A 23 6.90 -9.06 -16.96
C ASP A 23 5.58 -8.72 -17.65
N PHE A 24 4.77 -7.89 -17.02
CA PHE A 24 3.48 -7.48 -17.55
C PHE A 24 3.60 -6.19 -18.33
N SER A 25 3.18 -6.22 -19.59
CA SER A 25 2.89 -5.00 -20.36
C SER A 25 1.66 -4.29 -19.78
N ILE A 26 1.45 -3.05 -20.19
CA ILE A 26 0.25 -2.29 -19.80
C ILE A 26 -1.02 -3.01 -20.26
N GLU A 27 -1.01 -3.58 -21.45
CA GLU A 27 -2.14 -4.35 -21.99
C GLU A 27 -2.42 -5.62 -21.17
N ASP A 28 -1.38 -6.30 -20.71
CA ASP A 28 -1.54 -7.46 -19.82
C ASP A 28 -2.16 -7.05 -18.49
N LYS A 29 -1.67 -5.95 -17.90
CA LYS A 29 -2.25 -5.41 -16.66
C LYS A 29 -3.72 -5.04 -16.84
N GLU A 30 -4.11 -4.40 -17.94
CA GLU A 30 -5.51 -4.06 -18.22
C GLU A 30 -6.40 -5.31 -18.36
N LYS A 31 -5.93 -6.33 -19.06
CA LYS A 31 -6.67 -7.59 -19.24
C LYS A 31 -6.82 -8.35 -17.92
N ILE A 32 -5.73 -8.46 -17.16
CA ILE A 32 -5.75 -9.14 -15.85
C ILE A 32 -6.63 -8.38 -14.86
N ALA A 33 -6.50 -7.04 -14.76
CA ALA A 33 -7.34 -6.24 -13.90
C ALA A 33 -8.84 -6.38 -14.24
N SER A 34 -9.17 -6.42 -15.53
CA SER A 34 -10.55 -6.65 -15.99
C SER A 34 -11.05 -8.05 -15.63
N ALA A 35 -10.19 -9.08 -15.71
CA ALA A 35 -10.55 -10.44 -15.32
C ALA A 35 -10.78 -10.54 -13.81
N LEU A 36 -9.95 -9.88 -12.99
CA LEU A 36 -10.09 -9.81 -11.53
C LEU A 36 -11.36 -9.07 -11.11
N ASP A 37 -11.69 -7.95 -11.78
CA ASP A 37 -12.95 -7.23 -11.56
C ASP A 37 -14.16 -8.12 -11.88
N ASN A 38 -14.12 -8.87 -13.01
CA ASN A 38 -15.18 -9.80 -13.36
C ASN A 38 -15.28 -10.99 -12.40
N LEU A 39 -14.17 -11.43 -11.81
CA LEU A 39 -14.14 -12.44 -10.75
C LEU A 39 -14.79 -11.94 -9.47
N GLY A 40 -14.82 -10.62 -9.26
CA GLY A 40 -15.47 -9.97 -8.13
C GLY A 40 -14.58 -9.84 -6.90
N VAL A 41 -13.26 -9.74 -7.05
CA VAL A 41 -12.37 -9.37 -5.94
C VAL A 41 -12.67 -7.94 -5.49
N ASP A 42 -12.48 -7.64 -4.21
CA ASP A 42 -12.83 -6.31 -3.66
C ASP A 42 -11.77 -5.26 -3.98
N TYR A 43 -10.49 -5.64 -4.01
CA TYR A 43 -9.36 -4.75 -4.28
C TYR A 43 -8.39 -5.38 -5.27
N ILE A 44 -7.88 -4.56 -6.18
CA ILE A 44 -6.83 -4.93 -7.14
C ILE A 44 -5.63 -4.01 -6.90
N GLU A 45 -4.58 -4.53 -6.30
CA GLU A 45 -3.30 -3.82 -6.13
C GLU A 45 -2.51 -3.94 -7.44
N ALA A 46 -2.48 -2.85 -8.20
CA ALA A 46 -2.06 -2.92 -9.60
C ALA A 46 -0.63 -2.45 -9.88
N GLY A 47 0.10 -1.99 -8.87
CA GLY A 47 1.48 -1.56 -9.04
C GLY A 47 1.85 -0.33 -8.20
N TRP A 48 3.04 0.19 -8.45
CA TRP A 48 3.62 1.32 -7.73
C TRP A 48 3.85 2.52 -8.65
N PRO A 49 2.90 3.49 -8.72
CA PRO A 49 3.07 4.72 -9.51
C PRO A 49 4.34 5.47 -9.09
N GLY A 50 5.15 5.85 -10.05
CA GLY A 50 6.43 6.54 -9.83
C GLY A 50 7.63 5.63 -9.60
N ALA A 51 7.44 4.32 -9.40
CA ALA A 51 8.55 3.37 -9.26
C ALA A 51 9.09 2.90 -10.63
N ASN A 52 8.22 2.73 -11.61
CA ASN A 52 8.58 2.34 -12.96
C ASN A 52 7.63 2.96 -14.01
N PRO A 53 8.03 3.02 -15.29
CA PRO A 53 7.20 3.62 -16.35
C PRO A 53 5.88 2.89 -16.59
N THR A 54 5.89 1.56 -16.59
CA THR A 54 4.70 0.73 -16.85
C THR A 54 3.61 0.97 -15.83
N ASP A 55 3.95 0.95 -14.55
CA ASP A 55 2.98 1.23 -13.48
C ASP A 55 2.50 2.68 -13.54
N THR A 56 3.42 3.63 -13.78
CA THR A 56 3.07 5.04 -13.90
C THR A 56 2.06 5.26 -15.01
N GLU A 57 2.30 4.71 -16.20
CA GLU A 57 1.39 4.84 -17.33
C GLU A 57 0.06 4.13 -17.10
N PHE A 58 0.07 2.93 -16.51
CA PHE A 58 -1.16 2.21 -16.15
C PHE A 58 -2.08 3.08 -15.30
N PHE A 59 -1.56 3.73 -14.25
CA PHE A 59 -2.36 4.57 -13.35
C PHE A 59 -2.73 5.95 -13.93
N GLN A 60 -2.12 6.38 -15.02
CA GLN A 60 -2.56 7.58 -15.77
C GLN A 60 -3.83 7.32 -16.59
N LYS A 61 -4.08 6.07 -16.96
CA LYS A 61 -5.28 5.67 -17.69
C LYS A 61 -6.50 5.65 -16.76
N LYS A 62 -7.67 5.88 -17.33
CA LYS A 62 -8.93 5.77 -16.61
C LYS A 62 -9.43 4.33 -16.65
N HIS A 63 -9.59 3.73 -15.49
CA HIS A 63 -10.15 2.40 -15.32
C HIS A 63 -11.57 2.48 -14.75
N ASN A 64 -12.51 1.70 -15.30
CA ASN A 64 -13.89 1.66 -14.85
C ASN A 64 -14.23 0.22 -14.41
N PHE A 65 -13.89 -0.12 -13.18
CA PHE A 65 -14.24 -1.39 -12.56
C PHE A 65 -15.62 -1.30 -11.90
N LYS A 66 -16.38 -2.40 -11.93
CA LYS A 66 -17.73 -2.50 -11.39
C LYS A 66 -17.75 -3.06 -9.98
N ASN A 67 -16.85 -3.99 -9.71
CA ASN A 67 -16.83 -4.76 -8.47
C ASN A 67 -15.62 -4.40 -7.58
N SER A 68 -14.49 -4.07 -8.22
CA SER A 68 -13.21 -3.90 -7.54
C SER A 68 -12.82 -2.44 -7.36
N LYS A 69 -12.10 -2.15 -6.29
CA LYS A 69 -11.40 -0.88 -6.09
C LYS A 69 -9.96 -1.02 -6.54
N LEU A 70 -9.57 -0.21 -7.52
CA LEU A 70 -8.18 -0.11 -7.92
C LEU A 70 -7.36 0.50 -6.79
N THR A 71 -6.26 -0.15 -6.44
CA THR A 71 -5.37 0.23 -5.34
C THR A 71 -3.96 0.45 -5.87
N CYS A 72 -3.35 1.57 -5.54
CA CYS A 72 -1.92 1.77 -5.78
C CYS A 72 -1.12 1.41 -4.52
N PHE A 73 0.09 0.90 -4.75
CA PHE A 73 1.03 0.52 -3.71
C PHE A 73 2.16 1.54 -3.59
N GLY A 74 2.71 1.70 -2.40
CA GLY A 74 3.90 2.50 -2.16
C GLY A 74 4.47 2.30 -0.76
N MET A 75 5.43 3.13 -0.37
CA MET A 75 5.99 3.16 0.97
C MET A 75 5.48 4.35 1.78
N THR A 76 5.54 4.24 3.10
CA THR A 76 5.40 5.40 3.99
C THR A 76 6.39 6.49 3.64
N LYS A 77 6.10 7.75 4.02
CA LYS A 77 6.98 8.90 3.76
C LYS A 77 8.41 8.64 4.20
N ARG A 78 9.35 9.26 3.53
CA ARG A 78 10.75 9.24 3.94
C ARG A 78 10.96 10.09 5.17
N SER A 79 11.85 9.65 6.03
CA SER A 79 12.32 10.39 7.20
C SER A 79 12.84 11.77 6.81
N GLY A 80 12.60 12.74 7.68
CA GLY A 80 13.01 14.14 7.46
C GLY A 80 12.15 14.91 6.45
N ARG A 81 11.07 14.33 5.91
CA ARG A 81 10.12 15.02 5.02
C ARG A 81 8.72 15.03 5.61
N SER A 82 7.94 16.04 5.29
CA SER A 82 6.49 15.98 5.53
C SER A 82 5.82 15.11 4.46
N ALA A 83 4.64 14.59 4.77
CA ALA A 83 3.88 13.77 3.82
C ALA A 83 3.53 14.55 2.53
N GLU A 84 3.29 15.84 2.62
CA GLU A 84 2.98 16.73 1.49
C GLU A 84 4.17 16.95 0.55
N ASN A 85 5.40 16.87 1.08
CA ASN A 85 6.63 17.11 0.33
C ASN A 85 7.36 15.81 -0.06
N ASP A 86 6.75 14.65 0.22
CA ASP A 86 7.30 13.37 -0.20
C ASP A 86 6.90 13.06 -1.65
N THR A 87 7.91 12.90 -2.50
CA THR A 87 7.69 12.65 -3.95
C THR A 87 7.02 11.31 -4.22
N GLY A 88 7.29 10.29 -3.39
CA GLY A 88 6.65 8.98 -3.49
C GLY A 88 5.16 9.10 -3.17
N LEU A 89 4.82 9.71 -2.04
CA LEU A 89 3.42 9.92 -1.66
C LEU A 89 2.69 10.84 -2.67
N SER A 90 3.36 11.83 -3.23
CA SER A 90 2.79 12.69 -4.28
C SER A 90 2.42 11.91 -5.54
N ALA A 91 3.26 10.96 -5.97
CA ALA A 91 2.95 10.10 -7.12
C ALA A 91 1.70 9.25 -6.86
N LEU A 92 1.57 8.68 -5.65
CA LEU A 92 0.40 7.92 -5.24
C LEU A 92 -0.85 8.79 -5.10
N MET A 93 -0.70 10.00 -4.57
CA MET A 93 -1.80 10.97 -4.43
C MET A 93 -2.38 11.35 -5.79
N ASN A 94 -1.53 11.52 -6.80
CA ASN A 94 -1.89 11.88 -8.16
C ASN A 94 -2.38 10.69 -8.99
N SER A 95 -2.30 9.47 -8.48
CA SER A 95 -2.90 8.31 -9.13
C SER A 95 -4.43 8.41 -9.08
N ASN A 96 -5.09 8.00 -10.17
CA ASN A 96 -6.56 7.98 -10.26
C ASN A 96 -7.17 6.78 -9.52
N THR A 97 -6.74 6.50 -8.29
CA THR A 97 -7.20 5.37 -7.50
C THR A 97 -8.04 5.80 -6.30
N PRO A 98 -9.12 5.09 -5.97
CA PRO A 98 -9.90 5.34 -4.76
C PRO A 98 -9.21 4.83 -3.49
N ALA A 99 -8.26 3.91 -3.63
CA ALA A 99 -7.60 3.25 -2.53
C ALA A 99 -6.07 3.26 -2.68
N VAL A 100 -5.36 3.19 -1.57
CA VAL A 100 -3.91 3.11 -1.48
C VAL A 100 -3.50 2.11 -0.41
N CYS A 101 -2.47 1.33 -0.68
CA CYS A 101 -1.80 0.46 0.27
C CYS A 101 -0.36 0.93 0.46
N LEU A 102 0.03 1.24 1.69
CA LEU A 102 1.42 1.59 1.99
C LEU A 102 2.09 0.52 2.82
N VAL A 103 3.25 0.08 2.35
CA VAL A 103 4.14 -0.75 3.16
C VAL A 103 4.90 0.11 4.18
N GLY A 104 4.95 -0.37 5.42
CA GLY A 104 5.80 0.18 6.47
C GLY A 104 6.46 -0.91 7.28
N LYS A 105 7.69 -0.68 7.72
CA LYS A 105 8.43 -1.65 8.52
C LYS A 105 7.76 -1.83 9.88
N SER A 106 7.42 -3.07 10.22
CA SER A 106 6.78 -3.44 11.48
C SER A 106 7.63 -4.36 12.34
N TRP A 107 8.84 -4.66 11.88
CA TRP A 107 9.88 -5.36 12.62
C TRP A 107 11.00 -4.37 12.97
N ASP A 108 11.27 -4.18 14.26
CA ASP A 108 12.29 -3.26 14.78
C ASP A 108 13.67 -3.48 14.15
N PHE A 109 14.10 -4.72 13.98
CA PHE A 109 15.32 -5.06 13.28
C PHE A 109 15.39 -4.43 11.87
N HIS A 110 14.31 -4.45 11.11
CA HIS A 110 14.29 -3.83 9.77
C HIS A 110 14.28 -2.30 9.84
N VAL A 111 13.71 -1.70 10.87
CA VAL A 111 13.79 -0.25 11.09
C VAL A 111 15.23 0.16 11.32
N ASP A 112 15.92 -0.56 12.19
CA ASP A 112 17.31 -0.27 12.54
C ASP A 112 18.26 -0.49 11.36
N VAL A 113 18.13 -1.64 10.67
CA VAL A 113 19.11 -2.07 9.65
C VAL A 113 18.81 -1.50 8.26
N ALA A 114 17.53 -1.45 7.86
CA ALA A 114 17.15 -1.05 6.52
C ALA A 114 16.79 0.44 6.41
N LEU A 115 16.19 1.04 7.46
CA LEU A 115 15.83 2.46 7.45
C LEU A 115 16.86 3.33 8.16
N GLY A 116 17.54 2.82 9.20
CA GLY A 116 18.52 3.56 9.99
C GLY A 116 17.92 4.76 10.74
N ILE A 117 16.68 4.63 11.20
CA ILE A 117 15.94 5.67 11.92
C ILE A 117 15.47 5.15 13.28
N THR A 118 14.99 6.04 14.15
CA THR A 118 14.42 5.64 15.42
C THR A 118 13.05 4.95 15.24
N HIS A 119 12.68 4.13 16.22
CA HIS A 119 11.37 3.47 16.23
C HIS A 119 10.24 4.49 16.29
N GLU A 120 10.41 5.56 17.04
CA GLU A 120 9.46 6.68 17.16
C GLU A 120 9.26 7.37 15.81
N GLU A 121 10.34 7.64 15.09
CA GLU A 121 10.28 8.26 13.77
C GLU A 121 9.57 7.37 12.75
N ASN A 122 9.78 6.04 12.80
CA ASN A 122 9.04 5.11 11.96
C ASN A 122 7.53 5.12 12.27
N LEU A 123 7.14 5.15 13.55
CA LEU A 123 5.73 5.27 13.95
C LEU A 123 5.10 6.59 13.46
N GLU A 124 5.85 7.70 13.54
CA GLU A 124 5.42 8.98 13.00
C GLU A 124 5.25 8.94 11.48
N ASN A 125 6.21 8.33 10.76
CA ASN A 125 6.12 8.16 9.30
C ASN A 125 4.89 7.37 8.88
N ILE A 126 4.54 6.29 9.59
CA ILE A 126 3.32 5.51 9.38
C ILE A 126 2.09 6.38 9.63
N SER A 127 2.02 7.02 10.79
CA SER A 127 0.87 7.84 11.21
C SER A 127 0.62 9.01 10.24
N GLU A 128 1.64 9.78 9.90
CA GLU A 128 1.50 10.94 9.01
C GLU A 128 1.14 10.54 7.59
N SER A 129 1.74 9.45 7.07
CA SER A 129 1.40 8.93 5.74
C SER A 129 -0.06 8.49 5.68
N THR A 130 -0.53 7.75 6.68
CA THR A 130 -1.94 7.34 6.77
C THR A 130 -2.86 8.55 6.79
N LYS A 131 -2.61 9.48 7.69
CA LYS A 131 -3.40 10.71 7.85
C LYS A 131 -3.48 11.53 6.55
N HIS A 132 -2.39 11.58 5.78
CA HIS A 132 -2.32 12.31 4.52
C HIS A 132 -3.34 11.78 3.49
N PHE A 133 -3.42 10.46 3.30
CA PHE A 133 -4.36 9.85 2.36
C PHE A 133 -5.81 9.85 2.88
N ILE A 134 -6.02 9.63 4.18
CA ILE A 134 -7.35 9.71 4.78
C ILE A 134 -7.95 11.12 4.63
N ARG A 135 -7.17 12.18 4.82
CA ARG A 135 -7.61 13.56 4.57
C ARG A 135 -7.99 13.80 3.11
N ALA A 136 -7.33 13.14 2.18
CA ALA A 136 -7.65 13.18 0.77
C ALA A 136 -8.83 12.28 0.38
N LYS A 137 -9.50 11.66 1.36
CA LYS A 137 -10.64 10.74 1.18
C LYS A 137 -10.33 9.50 0.34
N LYS A 138 -9.07 9.06 0.32
CA LYS A 138 -8.69 7.76 -0.20
C LYS A 138 -8.86 6.71 0.90
N GLU A 139 -9.34 5.53 0.52
CA GLU A 139 -9.32 4.38 1.43
C GLU A 139 -7.88 3.93 1.62
N PHE A 140 -7.48 3.71 2.86
CA PHE A 140 -6.09 3.44 3.20
C PHE A 140 -5.95 2.05 3.81
N MET A 141 -5.00 1.29 3.30
CA MET A 141 -4.57 0.01 3.84
C MET A 141 -3.09 0.09 4.22
N PHE A 142 -2.75 -0.59 5.29
CA PHE A 142 -1.39 -0.66 5.80
C PHE A 142 -0.84 -2.08 5.66
N ASP A 143 0.19 -2.23 4.83
CA ASP A 143 0.98 -3.45 4.74
C ASP A 143 2.06 -3.42 5.84
N ALA A 144 1.81 -4.14 6.91
CA ALA A 144 2.71 -4.24 8.06
C ALA A 144 3.81 -5.26 7.75
N GLU A 145 4.84 -4.84 7.04
CA GLU A 145 5.89 -5.71 6.52
C GLU A 145 6.63 -6.43 7.65
N HIS A 146 6.75 -7.76 7.50
CA HIS A 146 7.35 -8.65 8.50
C HIS A 146 6.73 -8.55 9.91
N PHE A 147 5.42 -8.24 9.98
CA PHE A 147 4.71 -8.09 11.26
C PHE A 147 4.89 -9.30 12.18
N PHE A 148 4.75 -10.51 11.67
CA PHE A 148 4.83 -11.71 12.51
C PHE A 148 6.23 -11.99 13.03
N ASP A 149 7.28 -11.64 12.30
CA ASP A 149 8.65 -11.72 12.77
C ASP A 149 8.92 -10.65 13.84
N GLY A 150 8.47 -9.43 13.59
CA GLY A 150 8.49 -8.34 14.56
C GLY A 150 7.69 -8.68 15.83
N TYR A 151 6.51 -9.27 15.68
CA TYR A 151 5.68 -9.66 16.83
C TYR A 151 6.33 -10.74 17.71
N LYS A 152 7.03 -11.69 17.11
CA LYS A 152 7.74 -12.74 17.86
C LYS A 152 8.92 -12.18 18.67
N THR A 153 9.58 -11.14 18.17
CA THR A 153 10.77 -10.55 18.81
C THR A 153 10.43 -9.37 19.71
N ASN A 154 9.54 -8.48 19.24
CA ASN A 154 9.10 -7.28 19.96
C ASN A 154 7.61 -7.00 19.72
N PRO A 155 6.70 -7.76 20.38
CA PRO A 155 5.26 -7.65 20.13
C PRO A 155 4.71 -6.25 20.40
N LYS A 156 5.28 -5.53 21.36
CA LYS A 156 4.85 -4.16 21.69
C LYS A 156 5.10 -3.22 20.53
N TYR A 157 6.27 -3.29 19.91
CA TYR A 157 6.61 -2.42 18.79
C TYR A 157 5.79 -2.77 17.52
N ALA A 158 5.71 -4.06 17.17
CA ALA A 158 4.93 -4.50 16.01
C ALA A 158 3.46 -4.05 16.12
N LEU A 159 2.84 -4.21 17.29
CA LEU A 159 1.48 -3.72 17.54
C LEU A 159 1.39 -2.19 17.47
N SER A 160 2.43 -1.46 17.91
CA SER A 160 2.44 -0.01 17.82
C SER A 160 2.45 0.48 16.37
N CYS A 161 3.11 -0.24 15.45
CA CYS A 161 3.09 0.08 14.02
C CYS A 161 1.68 -0.04 13.42
N VAL A 162 1.00 -1.15 13.67
CA VAL A 162 -0.39 -1.35 13.23
C VAL A 162 -1.32 -0.31 13.86
N LYS A 163 -1.14 -0.05 15.15
CA LYS A 163 -1.93 0.95 15.87
C LYS A 163 -1.72 2.36 15.32
N ALA A 164 -0.50 2.73 14.95
CA ALA A 164 -0.19 4.04 14.36
C ALA A 164 -0.98 4.28 13.05
N ALA A 165 -1.14 3.26 12.22
CA ALA A 165 -1.98 3.34 11.02
C ALA A 165 -3.48 3.34 11.38
N TYR A 166 -3.91 2.43 12.24
CA TYR A 166 -5.32 2.27 12.63
C TYR A 166 -5.90 3.53 13.26
N ASP A 167 -5.17 4.17 14.18
CA ASP A 167 -5.62 5.39 14.87
C ASP A 167 -5.81 6.58 13.91
N GLN A 168 -5.21 6.54 12.71
CA GLN A 168 -5.40 7.55 11.67
C GLN A 168 -6.48 7.17 10.65
N GLY A 169 -7.12 6.02 10.80
CA GLY A 169 -8.24 5.59 9.98
C GLY A 169 -7.89 4.57 8.90
N ALA A 170 -6.77 3.88 9.00
CA ALA A 170 -6.49 2.72 8.16
C ALA A 170 -7.54 1.63 8.40
N ARG A 171 -7.87 0.93 7.34
CA ARG A 171 -8.84 -0.16 7.34
C ARG A 171 -8.23 -1.47 7.82
#